data_6f1a98dbe49957264cffe85bfadd5bfa
#
_entry.id   6f1a98dbe49957264cffe85bfadd5bfa
#
_cell.length_a   1.000
_cell.length_b   1.000
_cell.length_c   1.000
_cell.angle_alpha   90.00
_cell.angle_beta   90.00
_cell.angle_gamma   90.00
#
_symmetry.space_group_name_H-M   'P 1'
#
loop_
_entity.id
_entity.type
_entity.pdbx_description
1 polymer ?
#
loop_
_entity_poly.entity_id
_entity_poly.type
_entity_poly.pdbx_seq_one_letter_code
_entity_poly.pdbx_strand_id
1 'polypeptide(L)'
;MKWKKILYITSFFVVLSCKKSDNQSIKSWEVISENVQYSEQNDKFLLKSRKFEYSFEKKELPFSKVVLLNNSLLGYFLELGQEEKIVGISGVQYVYSNEIQQLIEKNKIQNVGSDQKYDIEKILELKPDVIFTNYIETFENTYKILQDNGIKIIFLDEYLEETPLDKAAYLKLFGKLLGEEKQAEEIYTKIKNDYENIKQKAQKSPNKPKVLANEMYGNHWYIAGGKTFSANYLKDAGADYIFKENQDKKSVPISFEEVFVKSKNAEFWVNAGNYRTKKELLAMNAIYEKLDVYQKGKIFGMNKRRRGMANDIFESGAVRADLVLRDYVKIFHPEILPKDTLVYMQELK
;
A
#
# COMPACT_ATOMS: atom_id res chain seq x y z
N MET A 1 -3.39 -97.53 26.03
CA MET A 1 -3.73 -96.30 26.69
C MET A 1 -3.54 -95.13 25.66
N LYS A 2 -4.66 -94.69 25.04
CA LYS A 2 -4.58 -93.72 23.93
C LYS A 2 -5.00 -92.36 24.49
N TRP A 3 -4.08 -91.39 24.46
CA TRP A 3 -4.37 -90.00 24.85
C TRP A 3 -4.89 -89.25 23.64
N LYS A 4 -6.12 -88.69 23.72
CA LYS A 4 -6.72 -87.77 22.78
C LYS A 4 -6.23 -86.39 23.09
N LYS A 5 -5.56 -85.71 22.12
CA LYS A 5 -5.22 -84.33 22.16
C LYS A 5 -6.45 -83.54 21.71
N ILE A 6 -6.96 -82.66 22.59
CA ILE A 6 -8.01 -81.68 22.30
C ILE A 6 -7.32 -80.39 21.80
N LEU A 7 -7.65 -79.99 20.57
CA LEU A 7 -7.16 -78.80 19.93
C LEU A 7 -8.17 -77.64 20.23
N TYR A 8 -7.74 -76.67 21.03
CA TYR A 8 -8.54 -75.41 21.22
C TYR A 8 -8.21 -74.47 20.08
N ILE A 9 -9.22 -74.19 19.23
CA ILE A 9 -9.19 -73.11 18.22
C ILE A 9 -9.64 -71.83 18.92
N THR A 10 -8.70 -70.94 19.21
CA THR A 10 -8.97 -69.62 19.73
C THR A 10 -9.28 -68.64 18.53
N SER A 11 -10.55 -68.32 18.33
CA SER A 11 -10.98 -67.38 17.32
C SER A 11 -10.61 -65.95 17.76
N PHE A 12 -9.65 -65.35 17.05
CA PHE A 12 -9.21 -63.96 17.29
C PHE A 12 -10.12 -63.01 16.49
N PHE A 13 -11.07 -62.38 17.15
CA PHE A 13 -11.87 -61.32 16.55
C PHE A 13 -11.02 -60.04 16.45
N VAL A 14 -10.56 -59.70 15.25
CA VAL A 14 -9.94 -58.45 14.95
C VAL A 14 -11.06 -57.41 14.76
N VAL A 15 -11.27 -56.58 15.77
CA VAL A 15 -12.14 -55.41 15.66
C VAL A 15 -11.39 -54.33 14.89
N LEU A 16 -11.68 -54.20 13.61
CA LEU A 16 -11.25 -53.07 12.80
C LEU A 16 -12.00 -51.79 13.27
N SER A 17 -11.40 -51.09 14.21
CA SER A 17 -11.82 -49.75 14.57
C SER A 17 -11.44 -48.79 13.41
N CYS A 18 -12.40 -48.45 12.58
CA CYS A 18 -12.24 -47.29 11.67
C CYS A 18 -12.10 -46.05 12.52
N LYS A 19 -10.88 -45.59 12.76
CA LYS A 19 -10.63 -44.17 13.13
C LYS A 19 -11.11 -43.33 11.97
N LYS A 20 -12.23 -42.63 12.15
CA LYS A 20 -12.51 -41.42 11.36
C LYS A 20 -11.30 -40.51 11.53
N SER A 21 -10.50 -40.38 10.47
CA SER A 21 -9.57 -39.27 10.38
C SER A 21 -10.40 -38.01 10.37
N ASP A 22 -10.43 -37.30 11.48
CA ASP A 22 -10.78 -35.89 11.46
C ASP A 22 -9.76 -35.24 10.51
N ASN A 23 -10.17 -35.03 9.28
CA ASN A 23 -9.52 -34.09 8.39
C ASN A 23 -9.69 -32.69 9.04
N GLN A 24 -8.84 -32.39 10.01
CA GLN A 24 -8.52 -31.01 10.32
C GLN A 24 -7.93 -30.44 9.03
N SER A 25 -8.75 -29.74 8.27
CA SER A 25 -8.28 -28.95 7.14
C SER A 25 -7.15 -28.06 7.67
N ILE A 26 -5.94 -28.33 7.21
CA ILE A 26 -4.78 -27.52 7.54
C ILE A 26 -5.17 -26.10 7.17
N LYS A 27 -5.19 -25.22 8.17
CA LYS A 27 -5.47 -23.79 7.99
C LYS A 27 -4.45 -23.22 7.01
N SER A 28 -4.77 -23.16 5.72
CA SER A 28 -3.92 -22.49 4.76
C SER A 28 -4.26 -20.99 4.79
N TRP A 29 -3.30 -20.18 5.28
CA TRP A 29 -3.38 -18.75 5.17
C TRP A 29 -2.83 -18.32 3.80
N GLU A 30 -3.58 -17.53 3.09
CA GLU A 30 -3.07 -16.83 1.91
C GLU A 30 -2.38 -15.56 2.38
N VAL A 31 -1.07 -15.48 2.14
CA VAL A 31 -0.23 -14.35 2.53
C VAL A 31 -0.24 -13.32 1.42
N ILE A 32 -0.75 -12.14 1.73
CA ILE A 32 -0.75 -10.98 0.83
C ILE A 32 0.57 -10.22 0.97
N SER A 33 1.00 -9.96 2.20
CA SER A 33 2.24 -9.29 2.56
C SER A 33 2.73 -9.76 3.93
N GLU A 34 3.85 -9.22 4.43
CA GLU A 34 4.30 -9.49 5.82
C GLU A 34 3.21 -9.14 6.84
N ASN A 35 2.43 -8.10 6.57
CA ASN A 35 1.45 -7.55 7.52
C ASN A 35 0.03 -8.07 7.33
N VAL A 36 -0.30 -8.66 6.16
CA VAL A 36 -1.67 -9.03 5.81
C VAL A 36 -1.76 -10.45 5.27
N GLN A 37 -2.66 -11.21 5.85
CA GLN A 37 -3.01 -12.56 5.38
C GLN A 37 -4.47 -12.87 5.66
N TYR A 38 -5.08 -13.72 4.84
CA TYR A 38 -6.44 -14.18 5.07
C TYR A 38 -6.57 -15.71 4.92
N SER A 39 -7.66 -16.26 5.44
CA SER A 39 -7.99 -17.67 5.30
C SER A 39 -9.49 -17.86 5.21
N GLU A 40 -9.91 -18.81 4.39
CA GLU A 40 -11.30 -19.23 4.33
C GLU A 40 -11.46 -20.57 5.03
N GLN A 41 -12.31 -20.63 6.05
CA GLN A 41 -12.52 -21.82 6.84
C GLN A 41 -14.02 -22.06 7.04
N ASN A 42 -14.54 -23.16 6.52
CA ASN A 42 -15.98 -23.44 6.51
C ASN A 42 -16.75 -22.22 5.91
N ASP A 43 -17.66 -21.64 6.69
CA ASP A 43 -18.46 -20.49 6.28
C ASP A 43 -17.87 -19.13 6.72
N LYS A 44 -16.63 -19.13 7.26
CA LYS A 44 -15.98 -17.91 7.77
C LYS A 44 -14.84 -17.45 6.87
N PHE A 45 -14.74 -16.15 6.74
CA PHE A 45 -13.57 -15.45 6.23
C PHE A 45 -12.79 -14.86 7.42
N LEU A 46 -11.54 -15.21 7.52
CA LEU A 46 -10.62 -14.75 8.56
C LEU A 46 -9.59 -13.84 7.91
N LEU A 47 -9.37 -12.67 8.47
CA LEU A 47 -8.36 -11.71 8.00
C LEU A 47 -7.49 -11.27 9.17
N LYS A 48 -6.18 -11.28 8.95
CA LYS A 48 -5.19 -10.67 9.85
C LYS A 48 -4.56 -9.50 9.14
N SER A 49 -4.57 -8.35 9.81
CA SER A 49 -3.90 -7.14 9.37
C SER A 49 -3.11 -6.59 10.56
N ARG A 50 -1.80 -6.78 10.55
CA ARG A 50 -0.91 -6.45 11.65
C ARG A 50 -1.41 -7.01 13.01
N LYS A 51 -1.74 -6.13 13.96
CA LYS A 51 -2.27 -6.49 15.29
C LYS A 51 -3.77 -6.81 15.30
N PHE A 52 -4.47 -6.59 14.19
CA PHE A 52 -5.92 -6.74 14.12
C PHE A 52 -6.29 -8.09 13.48
N GLU A 53 -7.30 -8.73 14.05
CA GLU A 53 -7.89 -9.96 13.54
C GLU A 53 -9.39 -9.78 13.32
N TYR A 54 -9.86 -10.24 12.17
CA TYR A 54 -11.27 -10.13 11.77
C TYR A 54 -11.82 -11.50 11.44
N SER A 55 -13.09 -11.72 11.78
CA SER A 55 -13.84 -12.92 11.41
C SER A 55 -15.26 -12.51 11.04
N PHE A 56 -15.71 -12.85 9.85
CA PHE A 56 -17.06 -12.62 9.38
C PHE A 56 -17.54 -13.77 8.50
N GLU A 57 -18.85 -13.88 8.30
CA GLU A 57 -19.44 -14.94 7.49
C GLU A 57 -19.12 -14.70 6.00
N LYS A 58 -18.77 -15.76 5.26
CA LYS A 58 -18.51 -15.66 3.80
C LYS A 58 -19.66 -15.07 3.01
N LYS A 59 -20.91 -15.29 3.47
CA LYS A 59 -22.10 -14.72 2.82
C LYS A 59 -22.20 -13.20 2.92
N GLU A 60 -21.38 -12.57 3.76
CA GLU A 60 -21.27 -11.11 3.85
C GLU A 60 -20.42 -10.53 2.71
N LEU A 61 -19.67 -11.40 2.00
CA LEU A 61 -18.90 -11.03 0.82
C LEU A 61 -19.69 -11.33 -0.47
N PRO A 62 -19.45 -10.57 -1.55
CA PRO A 62 -18.59 -9.38 -1.60
C PRO A 62 -19.26 -8.17 -0.96
N PHE A 63 -18.46 -7.28 -0.35
CA PHE A 63 -18.97 -6.00 0.13
C PHE A 63 -19.49 -5.14 -1.03
N SER A 64 -20.60 -4.44 -0.80
CA SER A 64 -21.32 -3.66 -1.82
C SER A 64 -21.42 -2.18 -1.48
N LYS A 65 -21.38 -1.82 -0.19
CA LYS A 65 -21.42 -0.45 0.31
C LYS A 65 -20.21 -0.18 1.18
N VAL A 66 -19.27 0.57 0.66
CA VAL A 66 -17.97 0.80 1.28
C VAL A 66 -17.78 2.27 1.62
N VAL A 67 -17.25 2.56 2.80
CA VAL A 67 -16.74 3.87 3.17
C VAL A 67 -15.21 3.80 3.24
N LEU A 68 -14.53 4.76 2.62
CA LEU A 68 -13.08 4.93 2.68
C LEU A 68 -12.73 6.15 3.52
N LEU A 69 -12.03 5.94 4.62
CA LEU A 69 -11.51 7.02 5.46
C LEU A 69 -10.02 7.32 5.17
N ASN A 70 -9.43 6.55 4.26
CA ASN A 70 -8.08 6.75 3.76
C ASN A 70 -8.08 6.72 2.22
N ASN A 71 -7.71 7.85 1.59
CA ASN A 71 -7.76 8.01 0.14
C ASN A 71 -6.71 7.17 -0.62
N SER A 72 -5.62 6.72 0.02
CA SER A 72 -4.65 5.84 -0.64
C SER A 72 -5.26 4.48 -1.03
N LEU A 73 -6.34 4.07 -0.35
CA LEU A 73 -7.05 2.83 -0.68
C LEU A 73 -7.93 2.93 -1.93
N LEU A 74 -8.23 4.16 -2.38
CA LEU A 74 -9.08 4.41 -3.54
C LEU A 74 -8.50 3.81 -4.82
N GLY A 75 -7.19 3.85 -4.97
CA GLY A 75 -6.49 3.29 -6.14
C GLY A 75 -6.82 1.81 -6.39
N TYR A 76 -7.03 1.02 -5.33
CA TYR A 76 -7.38 -0.40 -5.47
C TYR A 76 -8.80 -0.60 -6.06
N PHE A 77 -9.75 0.25 -5.68
CA PHE A 77 -11.11 0.22 -6.22
C PHE A 77 -11.12 0.63 -7.69
N LEU A 78 -10.35 1.65 -8.06
CA LEU A 78 -10.23 2.12 -9.44
C LEU A 78 -9.56 1.07 -10.35
N GLU A 79 -8.47 0.42 -9.91
CA GLU A 79 -7.83 -0.64 -10.70
C GLU A 79 -8.75 -1.87 -10.89
N LEU A 80 -9.70 -2.10 -9.97
CA LEU A 80 -10.68 -3.18 -10.05
C LEU A 80 -12.00 -2.76 -10.71
N GLY A 81 -12.19 -1.48 -11.09
CA GLY A 81 -13.46 -0.99 -11.62
C GLY A 81 -14.63 -1.12 -10.64
N GLN A 82 -14.35 -0.97 -9.33
CA GLN A 82 -15.32 -1.15 -8.25
C GLN A 82 -15.65 0.15 -7.51
N GLU A 83 -15.45 1.30 -8.14
CA GLU A 83 -15.73 2.63 -7.60
C GLU A 83 -17.20 2.85 -7.25
N GLU A 84 -18.12 2.22 -7.94
CA GLU A 84 -19.57 2.29 -7.67
C GLU A 84 -19.98 1.68 -6.31
N LYS A 85 -19.11 0.86 -5.71
CA LYS A 85 -19.32 0.31 -4.37
C LYS A 85 -19.02 1.29 -3.26
N ILE A 86 -18.32 2.39 -3.58
CA ILE A 86 -17.97 3.42 -2.61
C ILE A 86 -19.17 4.34 -2.40
N VAL A 87 -19.67 4.44 -1.16
CA VAL A 87 -20.77 5.32 -0.80
C VAL A 87 -20.34 6.54 0.01
N GLY A 88 -19.11 6.52 0.55
CA GLY A 88 -18.57 7.65 1.31
C GLY A 88 -17.04 7.68 1.29
N ILE A 89 -16.48 8.89 1.20
CA ILE A 89 -15.03 9.14 1.23
C ILE A 89 -14.75 10.29 2.19
N SER A 90 -13.74 10.14 3.04
CA SER A 90 -13.17 11.23 3.83
C SER A 90 -12.18 12.03 2.97
N GLY A 91 -12.21 13.36 3.07
CA GLY A 91 -11.23 14.21 2.39
C GLY A 91 -11.37 14.24 0.87
N VAL A 92 -12.58 14.42 0.36
CA VAL A 92 -12.89 14.45 -1.10
C VAL A 92 -12.05 15.44 -1.91
N GLN A 93 -11.48 16.47 -1.28
CA GLN A 93 -10.58 17.44 -1.91
C GLN A 93 -9.24 16.85 -2.33
N TYR A 94 -8.88 15.68 -1.80
CA TYR A 94 -7.65 14.95 -2.15
C TYR A 94 -7.86 13.90 -3.25
N VAL A 95 -9.09 13.70 -3.71
CA VAL A 95 -9.41 12.73 -4.76
C VAL A 95 -9.01 13.27 -6.13
N TYR A 96 -8.17 12.51 -6.84
CA TYR A 96 -7.66 12.88 -8.16
C TYR A 96 -8.53 12.32 -9.31
N SER A 97 -9.08 11.10 -9.19
CA SER A 97 -9.87 10.45 -10.23
C SER A 97 -11.07 11.28 -10.67
N ASN A 98 -11.24 11.42 -11.99
CA ASN A 98 -12.40 12.09 -12.55
C ASN A 98 -13.68 11.27 -12.37
N GLU A 99 -13.56 9.94 -12.43
CA GLU A 99 -14.66 9.00 -12.24
C GLU A 99 -15.28 9.17 -10.86
N ILE A 100 -14.44 9.21 -9.83
CA ILE A 100 -14.88 9.43 -8.44
C ILE A 100 -15.45 10.84 -8.26
N GLN A 101 -14.83 11.87 -8.85
CA GLN A 101 -15.35 13.24 -8.78
C GLN A 101 -16.76 13.32 -9.38
N GLN A 102 -17.02 12.66 -10.49
CA GLN A 102 -18.36 12.61 -11.08
C GLN A 102 -19.38 11.88 -10.17
N LEU A 103 -18.96 10.84 -9.45
CA LEU A 103 -19.83 10.16 -8.50
C LEU A 103 -20.14 11.05 -7.28
N ILE A 104 -19.17 11.86 -6.83
CA ILE A 104 -19.38 12.86 -5.76
C ILE A 104 -20.35 13.94 -6.24
N GLU A 105 -20.14 14.50 -7.42
CA GLU A 105 -21.02 15.53 -8.02
C GLU A 105 -22.46 15.05 -8.19
N LYS A 106 -22.65 13.77 -8.53
CA LYS A 106 -23.97 13.10 -8.63
C LYS A 106 -24.54 12.67 -7.28
N ASN A 107 -23.90 13.03 -6.15
CA ASN A 107 -24.27 12.61 -4.79
C ASN A 107 -24.33 11.08 -4.60
N LYS A 108 -23.67 10.28 -5.41
CA LYS A 108 -23.54 8.84 -5.22
C LYS A 108 -22.51 8.52 -4.14
N ILE A 109 -21.45 9.32 -4.06
CA ILE A 109 -20.44 9.25 -3.00
C ILE A 109 -20.57 10.49 -2.13
N GLN A 110 -20.70 10.30 -0.82
CA GLN A 110 -20.81 11.39 0.14
C GLN A 110 -19.45 11.72 0.77
N ASN A 111 -19.23 13.01 1.05
CA ASN A 111 -18.12 13.42 1.88
C ASN A 111 -18.45 13.11 3.35
N VAL A 112 -17.68 12.22 3.98
CA VAL A 112 -17.85 11.79 5.35
C VAL A 112 -16.84 12.38 6.33
N GLY A 113 -16.37 13.60 6.02
CA GLY A 113 -15.46 14.35 6.88
C GLY A 113 -14.03 14.47 6.33
N SER A 114 -13.07 14.60 7.20
CA SER A 114 -11.65 14.78 6.88
C SER A 114 -10.76 13.95 7.80
N ASP A 115 -9.46 13.96 7.53
CA ASP A 115 -8.41 13.41 8.38
C ASP A 115 -8.28 14.04 9.78
N GLN A 116 -9.01 15.13 10.04
CA GLN A 116 -9.10 15.78 11.35
C GLN A 116 -10.37 15.41 12.11
N LYS A 117 -11.47 15.15 11.40
CA LYS A 117 -12.78 14.84 12.00
C LYS A 117 -13.68 14.09 11.01
N TYR A 118 -14.09 12.88 11.34
CA TYR A 118 -15.10 12.13 10.60
C TYR A 118 -16.51 12.55 10.98
N ASP A 119 -17.43 12.55 10.01
CA ASP A 119 -18.86 12.79 10.20
C ASP A 119 -19.57 11.46 10.53
N ILE A 120 -19.62 11.16 11.84
CA ILE A 120 -20.16 9.89 12.34
C ILE A 120 -21.63 9.73 11.94
N GLU A 121 -22.44 10.81 12.04
CA GLU A 121 -23.87 10.77 11.75
C GLU A 121 -24.10 10.39 10.28
N LYS A 122 -23.38 11.02 9.37
CA LYS A 122 -23.45 10.70 7.94
C LYS A 122 -22.99 9.28 7.64
N ILE A 123 -21.91 8.80 8.28
CA ILE A 123 -21.46 7.41 8.11
C ILE A 123 -22.55 6.43 8.55
N LEU A 124 -23.20 6.69 9.69
CA LEU A 124 -24.30 5.86 10.19
C LEU A 124 -25.51 5.88 9.25
N GLU A 125 -25.85 7.05 8.67
CA GLU A 125 -26.93 7.20 7.69
C GLU A 125 -26.69 6.38 6.41
N LEU A 126 -25.44 6.34 5.93
CA LEU A 126 -25.05 5.58 4.74
C LEU A 126 -25.19 4.06 4.92
N LYS A 127 -25.15 3.56 6.17
CA LYS A 127 -25.23 2.13 6.51
C LYS A 127 -24.26 1.29 5.66
N PRO A 128 -22.95 1.56 5.71
CA PRO A 128 -21.99 0.78 4.93
C PRO A 128 -21.86 -0.65 5.47
N ASP A 129 -21.54 -1.60 4.57
CA ASP A 129 -21.19 -2.97 4.95
C ASP A 129 -19.85 -2.99 5.70
N VAL A 130 -18.95 -2.09 5.31
CA VAL A 130 -17.60 -2.00 5.84
C VAL A 130 -17.00 -0.59 5.66
N ILE A 131 -16.15 -0.23 6.60
CA ILE A 131 -15.24 0.91 6.49
C ILE A 131 -13.82 0.37 6.33
N PHE A 132 -13.09 0.84 5.32
CA PHE A 132 -11.65 0.63 5.22
C PHE A 132 -10.90 1.91 5.59
N THR A 133 -9.90 1.78 6.44
CA THR A 133 -9.06 2.90 6.90
C THR A 133 -7.72 2.38 7.42
N ASN A 134 -6.75 3.26 7.62
CA ASN A 134 -5.60 2.98 8.46
C ASN A 134 -5.94 3.24 9.95
N TYR A 135 -5.20 2.59 10.86
CA TYR A 135 -5.43 2.81 12.29
C TYR A 135 -4.73 4.10 12.76
N ILE A 136 -5.53 5.02 13.27
CA ILE A 136 -5.06 6.27 13.89
C ILE A 136 -5.58 6.29 15.33
N GLU A 137 -4.67 6.24 16.30
CA GLU A 137 -5.00 6.10 17.73
C GLU A 137 -5.91 7.21 18.25
N THR A 138 -5.75 8.43 17.77
CA THR A 138 -6.59 9.58 18.17
C THR A 138 -8.06 9.44 17.79
N PHE A 139 -8.39 8.54 16.85
CA PHE A 139 -9.78 8.24 16.43
C PHE A 139 -10.37 6.99 17.08
N GLU A 140 -9.71 6.38 18.07
CA GLU A 140 -10.16 5.14 18.68
C GLU A 140 -11.61 5.24 19.21
N ASN A 141 -11.97 6.34 19.85
CA ASN A 141 -13.34 6.57 20.31
C ASN A 141 -14.34 6.65 19.15
N THR A 142 -13.96 7.25 18.03
CA THR A 142 -14.81 7.31 16.82
C THR A 142 -15.01 5.92 16.24
N TYR A 143 -13.97 5.13 16.14
CA TYR A 143 -14.06 3.74 15.67
C TYR A 143 -14.98 2.92 16.57
N LYS A 144 -14.83 3.06 17.90
CA LYS A 144 -15.69 2.37 18.86
C LYS A 144 -17.17 2.74 18.69
N ILE A 145 -17.51 4.02 18.55
CA ILE A 145 -18.89 4.47 18.32
C ILE A 145 -19.48 3.80 17.06
N LEU A 146 -18.71 3.79 15.95
CA LEU A 146 -19.16 3.18 14.71
C LEU A 146 -19.35 1.66 14.84
N GLN A 147 -18.43 0.97 15.53
CA GLN A 147 -18.52 -0.47 15.80
C GLN A 147 -19.67 -0.83 16.74
N ASP A 148 -19.92 -0.04 17.80
CA ASP A 148 -21.03 -0.22 18.72
C ASP A 148 -22.40 -0.05 18.00
N ASN A 149 -22.42 0.66 16.86
CA ASN A 149 -23.59 0.77 15.97
C ASN A 149 -23.60 -0.29 14.84
N GLY A 150 -22.78 -1.33 14.96
CA GLY A 150 -22.80 -2.49 14.07
C GLY A 150 -22.01 -2.31 12.76
N ILE A 151 -21.26 -1.22 12.59
CA ILE A 151 -20.46 -1.01 11.38
C ILE A 151 -19.11 -1.75 11.52
N LYS A 152 -18.79 -2.56 10.52
CA LYS A 152 -17.51 -3.25 10.42
C LYS A 152 -16.40 -2.27 10.01
N ILE A 153 -15.29 -2.24 10.75
CA ILE A 153 -14.11 -1.44 10.39
C ILE A 153 -12.92 -2.37 10.19
N ILE A 154 -12.29 -2.29 9.04
CA ILE A 154 -11.09 -3.05 8.72
C ILE A 154 -9.93 -2.07 8.57
N PHE A 155 -8.93 -2.20 9.44
CA PHE A 155 -7.72 -1.40 9.42
C PHE A 155 -6.69 -2.02 8.47
N LEU A 156 -6.27 -1.24 7.48
CA LEU A 156 -5.29 -1.61 6.46
C LEU A 156 -4.21 -0.53 6.40
N ASP A 157 -3.03 -0.86 6.90
CA ASP A 157 -1.90 0.07 7.00
C ASP A 157 -0.88 -0.20 5.87
N GLU A 158 -1.32 -0.15 4.62
CA GLU A 158 -0.52 -0.50 3.43
C GLU A 158 0.74 0.38 3.27
N TYR A 159 0.73 1.58 3.84
CA TYR A 159 1.86 2.50 3.84
C TYR A 159 3.02 2.05 4.74
N LEU A 160 2.81 1.04 5.59
CA LEU A 160 3.81 0.44 6.45
C LEU A 160 4.46 -0.82 5.86
N GLU A 161 4.08 -1.21 4.65
CA GLU A 161 4.75 -2.30 3.96
C GLU A 161 6.20 -1.90 3.60
N GLU A 162 7.12 -2.88 3.65
CA GLU A 162 8.53 -2.62 3.38
C GLU A 162 8.81 -2.52 1.89
N THR A 163 8.10 -3.29 1.06
CA THR A 163 8.33 -3.30 -0.37
C THR A 163 7.19 -2.68 -1.18
N PRO A 164 7.48 -2.07 -2.34
CA PRO A 164 6.46 -1.56 -3.23
C PRO A 164 5.48 -2.63 -3.72
N LEU A 165 5.96 -3.86 -3.95
CA LEU A 165 5.12 -4.96 -4.42
C LEU A 165 4.21 -5.51 -3.32
N ASP A 166 4.64 -5.49 -2.04
CA ASP A 166 3.77 -5.86 -0.93
C ASP A 166 2.60 -4.89 -0.81
N LYS A 167 2.87 -3.59 -0.98
CA LYS A 167 1.81 -2.58 -1.04
C LYS A 167 0.86 -2.83 -2.21
N ALA A 168 1.37 -3.07 -3.42
CA ALA A 168 0.55 -3.38 -4.59
C ALA A 168 -0.27 -4.68 -4.41
N ALA A 169 0.23 -5.65 -3.64
CA ALA A 169 -0.43 -6.94 -3.40
C ALA A 169 -1.76 -6.84 -2.64
N TYR A 170 -2.02 -5.71 -1.95
CA TYR A 170 -3.34 -5.44 -1.36
C TYR A 170 -4.46 -5.46 -2.41
N LEU A 171 -4.13 -5.29 -3.71
CA LEU A 171 -5.08 -5.48 -4.80
C LEU A 171 -5.74 -6.87 -4.76
N LYS A 172 -4.98 -7.92 -4.42
CA LYS A 172 -5.50 -9.29 -4.28
C LYS A 172 -6.49 -9.40 -3.11
N LEU A 173 -6.17 -8.76 -1.97
CA LEU A 173 -7.10 -8.70 -0.83
C LEU A 173 -8.40 -7.99 -1.22
N PHE A 174 -8.31 -6.80 -1.86
CA PHE A 174 -9.50 -6.07 -2.31
C PHE A 174 -10.28 -6.87 -3.37
N GLY A 175 -9.59 -7.57 -4.28
CA GLY A 175 -10.23 -8.49 -5.22
C GLY A 175 -11.09 -9.53 -4.49
N LYS A 176 -10.56 -10.13 -3.42
CA LYS A 176 -11.30 -11.08 -2.57
C LYS A 176 -12.49 -10.45 -1.87
N LEU A 177 -12.29 -9.29 -1.24
CA LEU A 177 -13.33 -8.60 -0.47
C LEU A 177 -14.44 -8.01 -1.35
N LEU A 178 -14.15 -7.71 -2.62
CA LEU A 178 -15.07 -7.08 -3.57
C LEU A 178 -15.61 -8.04 -4.65
N GLY A 179 -15.14 -9.30 -4.67
CA GLY A 179 -15.62 -10.32 -5.63
C GLY A 179 -14.94 -10.26 -7.01
N GLU A 180 -13.75 -9.69 -7.09
CA GLU A 180 -12.96 -9.52 -8.33
C GLU A 180 -11.60 -10.24 -8.25
N GLU A 181 -11.55 -11.41 -7.64
CA GLU A 181 -10.31 -12.17 -7.36
C GLU A 181 -9.48 -12.41 -8.62
N LYS A 182 -10.15 -12.89 -9.68
CA LYS A 182 -9.45 -13.21 -10.93
C LYS A 182 -8.85 -11.97 -11.58
N GLN A 183 -9.61 -10.88 -11.65
CA GLN A 183 -9.14 -9.61 -12.22
C GLN A 183 -7.99 -9.04 -11.37
N ALA A 184 -8.10 -9.09 -10.05
CA ALA A 184 -7.06 -8.63 -9.13
C ALA A 184 -5.75 -9.39 -9.32
N GLU A 185 -5.80 -10.71 -9.49
CA GLU A 185 -4.62 -11.55 -9.72
C GLU A 185 -3.97 -11.24 -11.08
N GLU A 186 -4.78 -11.05 -12.13
CA GLU A 186 -4.29 -10.69 -13.47
C GLU A 186 -3.58 -9.33 -13.46
N ILE A 187 -4.20 -8.31 -12.83
CA ILE A 187 -3.63 -6.95 -12.74
C ILE A 187 -2.37 -6.97 -11.87
N TYR A 188 -2.41 -7.61 -10.68
CA TYR A 188 -1.24 -7.69 -9.80
C TYR A 188 -0.06 -8.41 -10.48
N THR A 189 -0.34 -9.52 -11.16
CA THR A 189 0.69 -10.27 -11.91
C THR A 189 1.35 -9.40 -12.97
N LYS A 190 0.56 -8.60 -13.69
CA LYS A 190 1.10 -7.65 -14.67
C LYS A 190 1.97 -6.58 -14.00
N ILE A 191 1.49 -5.94 -12.93
CA ILE A 191 2.26 -4.94 -12.16
C ILE A 191 3.59 -5.54 -11.70
N LYS A 192 3.55 -6.73 -11.11
CA LYS A 192 4.73 -7.44 -10.62
C LYS A 192 5.74 -7.73 -11.73
N ASN A 193 5.27 -8.26 -12.86
CA ASN A 193 6.15 -8.61 -13.99
C ASN A 193 6.79 -7.35 -14.60
N ASP A 194 6.02 -6.28 -14.78
CA ASP A 194 6.52 -5.00 -15.29
C ASP A 194 7.53 -4.37 -14.32
N TYR A 195 7.24 -4.40 -13.01
CA TYR A 195 8.13 -3.94 -11.95
C TYR A 195 9.46 -4.68 -11.95
N GLU A 196 9.43 -6.02 -11.88
CA GLU A 196 10.64 -6.85 -11.82
C GLU A 196 11.49 -6.73 -13.09
N ASN A 197 10.87 -6.63 -14.27
CA ASN A 197 11.60 -6.40 -15.53
C ASN A 197 12.36 -5.07 -15.52
N ILE A 198 11.73 -3.99 -15.08
CA ILE A 198 12.33 -2.67 -14.99
C ILE A 198 13.46 -2.66 -13.94
N LYS A 199 13.20 -3.23 -12.76
CA LYS A 199 14.18 -3.39 -11.68
C LYS A 199 15.43 -4.12 -12.15
N GLN A 200 15.27 -5.27 -12.82
CA GLN A 200 16.41 -6.04 -13.34
C GLN A 200 17.28 -5.25 -14.32
N LYS A 201 16.65 -4.43 -15.17
CA LYS A 201 17.40 -3.56 -16.11
C LYS A 201 18.16 -2.47 -15.35
N ALA A 202 17.52 -1.80 -14.39
CA ALA A 202 18.13 -0.75 -13.59
C ALA A 202 19.29 -1.27 -12.73
N GLN A 203 19.14 -2.46 -12.17
CA GLN A 203 20.17 -3.09 -11.35
C GLN A 203 21.44 -3.48 -12.12
N LYS A 204 21.32 -3.74 -13.42
CA LYS A 204 22.47 -4.02 -14.32
C LYS A 204 23.23 -2.77 -14.74
N SER A 205 22.68 -1.57 -14.53
CA SER A 205 23.40 -0.32 -14.84
C SER A 205 24.66 -0.22 -13.98
N PRO A 206 25.83 0.06 -14.58
CA PRO A 206 27.06 0.29 -13.83
C PRO A 206 27.04 1.61 -13.06
N ASN A 207 26.26 2.57 -13.53
CA ASN A 207 26.05 3.85 -12.85
C ASN A 207 25.06 3.68 -11.69
N LYS A 208 25.41 4.20 -10.51
CA LYS A 208 24.58 4.22 -9.31
C LYS A 208 24.53 5.66 -8.80
N PRO A 209 23.68 6.51 -9.40
CA PRO A 209 23.66 7.92 -9.05
C PRO A 209 23.31 8.13 -7.59
N LYS A 210 23.98 9.08 -6.95
CA LYS A 210 23.76 9.45 -5.56
C LYS A 210 22.50 10.31 -5.43
N VAL A 211 21.58 9.92 -4.57
CA VAL A 211 20.21 10.49 -4.49
C VAL A 211 19.87 10.98 -3.10
N LEU A 212 19.42 12.23 -3.01
CA LEU A 212 18.69 12.80 -1.88
C LEU A 212 17.20 12.65 -2.15
N ALA A 213 16.41 12.32 -1.10
CA ALA A 213 14.96 12.20 -1.21
C ALA A 213 14.23 13.01 -0.13
N ASN A 214 12.96 13.35 -0.44
CA ASN A 214 12.04 14.11 0.41
C ASN A 214 12.49 15.55 0.68
N GLU A 215 11.83 16.23 1.63
CA GLU A 215 12.08 17.63 1.98
C GLU A 215 11.92 17.87 3.48
N MET A 216 12.16 19.09 3.91
CA MET A 216 11.90 19.52 5.28
C MET A 216 10.41 19.76 5.51
N TYR A 217 9.94 19.38 6.69
CA TYR A 217 8.69 19.84 7.26
C TYR A 217 8.98 20.49 8.63
N GLY A 218 8.64 21.75 8.75
CA GLY A 218 9.12 22.55 9.86
C GLY A 218 10.65 22.63 9.89
N ASN A 219 11.25 22.28 11.02
CA ASN A 219 12.70 22.33 11.24
C ASN A 219 13.43 21.01 10.99
N HIS A 220 12.72 19.98 10.52
CA HIS A 220 13.32 18.65 10.34
C HIS A 220 13.16 18.17 8.90
N TRP A 221 14.18 17.44 8.44
CA TRP A 221 14.10 16.68 7.20
C TRP A 221 13.53 15.30 7.50
N TYR A 222 12.40 14.95 6.91
CA TYR A 222 11.80 13.63 7.11
C TYR A 222 12.33 12.67 6.05
N ILE A 223 13.39 11.93 6.37
CA ILE A 223 13.95 10.93 5.48
C ILE A 223 13.08 9.68 5.43
N ALA A 224 13.10 8.98 4.29
CA ALA A 224 12.62 7.61 4.23
C ALA A 224 13.63 6.70 4.95
N GLY A 225 13.21 6.00 5.98
CA GLY A 225 14.04 4.96 6.61
C GLY A 225 14.46 3.91 5.56
N GLY A 226 15.66 3.33 5.70
CA GLY A 226 16.22 2.46 4.67
C GLY A 226 15.46 1.16 4.41
N LYS A 227 14.51 0.79 5.32
CA LYS A 227 13.64 -0.37 5.16
C LYS A 227 12.20 -0.01 4.76
N THR A 228 11.94 1.22 4.33
CA THR A 228 10.63 1.62 3.83
C THR A 228 10.46 1.27 2.35
N PHE A 229 9.21 1.14 1.89
CA PHE A 229 8.93 0.97 0.45
C PHE A 229 9.50 2.12 -0.39
N SER A 230 9.54 3.35 0.15
CA SER A 230 10.13 4.51 -0.53
C SER A 230 11.62 4.36 -0.76
N ALA A 231 12.38 3.91 0.25
CA ALA A 231 13.81 3.61 0.10
C ALA A 231 14.04 2.41 -0.84
N ASN A 232 13.17 1.41 -0.79
CA ASN A 232 13.23 0.26 -1.68
C ASN A 232 12.98 0.63 -3.16
N TYR A 233 12.08 1.59 -3.46
CA TYR A 233 11.97 2.14 -4.82
C TYR A 233 13.30 2.68 -5.34
N LEU A 234 13.99 3.50 -4.54
CA LEU A 234 15.28 4.10 -4.93
C LEU A 234 16.35 3.03 -5.17
N LYS A 235 16.43 2.05 -4.28
CA LYS A 235 17.30 0.89 -4.41
C LYS A 235 16.98 0.09 -5.68
N ASP A 236 15.71 -0.23 -5.91
CA ASP A 236 15.27 -1.04 -7.04
C ASP A 236 15.43 -0.30 -8.38
N ALA A 237 15.35 1.04 -8.36
CA ALA A 237 15.69 1.89 -9.49
C ALA A 237 17.20 2.02 -9.72
N GLY A 238 18.05 1.33 -8.98
CA GLY A 238 19.50 1.33 -9.15
C GLY A 238 20.19 2.60 -8.65
N ALA A 239 19.61 3.34 -7.72
CA ALA A 239 20.22 4.54 -7.13
C ALA A 239 20.97 4.25 -5.83
N ASP A 240 21.90 5.14 -5.50
CA ASP A 240 22.62 5.19 -4.22
C ASP A 240 21.94 6.20 -3.29
N TYR A 241 20.89 5.74 -2.58
CA TYR A 241 20.18 6.58 -1.61
C TYR A 241 21.07 6.90 -0.42
N ILE A 242 21.24 8.19 -0.10
CA ILE A 242 22.21 8.66 0.93
C ILE A 242 21.89 8.16 2.36
N PHE A 243 20.69 7.66 2.62
CA PHE A 243 20.26 7.08 3.90
C PHE A 243 19.90 5.59 3.80
N LYS A 244 20.36 4.88 2.77
CA LYS A 244 20.07 3.45 2.55
C LYS A 244 20.46 2.53 3.71
N GLU A 245 21.45 2.92 4.52
CA GLU A 245 21.94 2.15 5.67
C GLU A 245 21.09 2.37 6.94
N ASN A 246 20.14 3.32 6.92
CA ASN A 246 19.20 3.51 8.03
C ASN A 246 18.33 2.26 8.19
N GLN A 247 18.13 1.79 9.43
CA GLN A 247 17.42 0.53 9.70
C GLN A 247 15.93 0.71 10.03
N ASP A 248 15.44 1.95 9.97
CA ASP A 248 14.04 2.23 10.29
C ASP A 248 13.08 1.79 9.16
N LYS A 249 11.93 1.28 9.57
CA LYS A 249 10.80 0.91 8.71
C LYS A 249 9.78 2.05 8.53
N LYS A 250 10.13 3.25 8.92
CA LYS A 250 9.26 4.45 8.87
C LYS A 250 10.06 5.69 8.53
N SER A 251 9.37 6.80 8.31
CA SER A 251 10.00 8.10 8.14
C SER A 251 10.67 8.55 9.44
N VAL A 252 11.86 9.14 9.34
CA VAL A 252 12.69 9.58 10.48
C VAL A 252 13.00 11.06 10.35
N PRO A 253 12.71 11.89 11.37
CA PRO A 253 13.14 13.27 11.40
C PRO A 253 14.64 13.37 11.71
N ILE A 254 15.38 14.12 10.86
CA ILE A 254 16.80 14.41 11.06
C ILE A 254 17.07 15.90 10.89
N SER A 255 18.27 16.36 11.27
CA SER A 255 18.65 17.77 11.11
C SER A 255 19.05 18.08 9.66
N PHE A 256 18.94 19.35 9.28
CA PHE A 256 19.44 19.83 7.99
C PHE A 256 20.96 19.61 7.86
N GLU A 257 21.73 19.78 8.94
CA GLU A 257 23.16 19.64 8.96
C GLU A 257 23.61 18.21 8.58
N GLU A 258 22.89 17.21 9.09
CA GLU A 258 23.15 15.81 8.70
C GLU A 258 22.87 15.58 7.23
N VAL A 259 21.74 16.09 6.71
CA VAL A 259 21.41 16.02 5.28
C VAL A 259 22.47 16.73 4.47
N PHE A 260 22.88 17.94 4.86
CA PHE A 260 23.90 18.74 4.18
C PHE A 260 25.20 17.97 4.03
N VAL A 261 25.69 17.31 5.09
CA VAL A 261 26.93 16.52 5.06
C VAL A 261 26.78 15.29 4.15
N LYS A 262 25.68 14.53 4.31
CA LYS A 262 25.47 13.27 3.56
C LYS A 262 25.14 13.48 2.09
N SER A 263 24.48 14.60 1.75
CA SER A 263 24.07 14.91 0.37
C SER A 263 25.17 15.52 -0.50
N LYS A 264 26.38 15.69 0.03
CA LYS A 264 27.53 16.13 -0.80
C LYS A 264 27.67 15.24 -2.03
N ASN A 265 27.81 15.87 -3.19
CA ASN A 265 27.88 15.22 -4.50
C ASN A 265 26.63 14.39 -4.86
N ALA A 266 25.46 14.64 -4.27
CA ALA A 266 24.21 14.08 -4.78
C ALA A 266 23.91 14.65 -6.16
N GLU A 267 23.55 13.77 -7.09
CA GLU A 267 23.26 14.13 -8.48
C GLU A 267 21.77 14.45 -8.67
N PHE A 268 20.93 13.76 -7.89
CA PHE A 268 19.49 13.92 -7.95
C PHE A 268 18.92 14.21 -6.57
N TRP A 269 17.88 15.05 -6.57
CA TRP A 269 16.98 15.23 -5.45
C TRP A 269 15.58 14.88 -5.91
N VAL A 270 14.97 13.83 -5.36
CA VAL A 270 13.65 13.34 -5.73
C VAL A 270 12.65 13.52 -4.58
N ASN A 271 11.37 13.47 -4.90
CA ASN A 271 10.29 13.68 -3.93
C ASN A 271 10.40 15.05 -3.23
N ALA A 272 10.86 16.07 -3.94
CA ALA A 272 11.08 17.41 -3.43
C ALA A 272 9.75 18.21 -3.30
N GLY A 273 8.68 17.53 -2.86
CA GLY A 273 7.36 18.14 -2.63
C GLY A 273 6.56 18.39 -3.91
N ASN A 274 5.69 19.40 -3.82
CA ASN A 274 4.69 19.71 -4.84
C ASN A 274 5.00 21.01 -5.60
N TYR A 275 6.27 21.33 -5.82
CA TYR A 275 6.70 22.57 -6.49
C TYR A 275 6.92 22.33 -7.98
N ARG A 276 6.69 23.38 -8.79
CA ARG A 276 6.93 23.34 -10.24
C ARG A 276 8.29 23.89 -10.63
N THR A 277 8.85 24.77 -9.77
CA THR A 277 10.12 25.44 -10.04
C THR A 277 11.04 25.35 -8.82
N LYS A 278 12.34 25.41 -9.07
CA LYS A 278 13.36 25.55 -8.01
C LYS A 278 13.13 26.80 -7.15
N LYS A 279 12.62 27.88 -7.75
CA LYS A 279 12.29 29.12 -7.05
C LYS A 279 11.15 28.92 -6.04
N GLU A 280 10.10 28.19 -6.40
CA GLU A 280 9.01 27.85 -5.46
C GLU A 280 9.54 27.00 -4.29
N LEU A 281 10.39 26.01 -4.57
CA LEU A 281 11.02 25.20 -3.54
C LEU A 281 11.89 26.03 -2.59
N LEU A 282 12.69 26.97 -3.12
CA LEU A 282 13.53 27.86 -2.33
C LEU A 282 12.71 28.85 -1.50
N ALA A 283 11.58 29.32 -2.01
CA ALA A 283 10.67 30.21 -1.28
C ALA A 283 10.09 29.57 -0.02
N MET A 284 9.97 28.25 0.02
CA MET A 284 9.53 27.52 1.21
C MET A 284 10.64 27.40 2.27
N ASN A 285 11.88 27.24 1.84
CA ASN A 285 13.00 27.22 2.77
C ASN A 285 14.32 27.60 2.06
N ALA A 286 14.79 28.81 2.34
CA ALA A 286 15.99 29.36 1.73
C ALA A 286 17.28 28.55 2.03
N ILE A 287 17.28 27.70 3.06
CA ILE A 287 18.43 26.88 3.43
C ILE A 287 18.81 25.85 2.34
N TYR A 288 17.85 25.50 1.46
CA TYR A 288 18.05 24.54 0.37
C TYR A 288 19.12 25.01 -0.64
N GLU A 289 19.31 26.33 -0.75
CA GLU A 289 20.36 26.91 -1.61
C GLU A 289 21.76 26.42 -1.25
N LYS A 290 22.00 26.01 0.01
CA LYS A 290 23.28 25.48 0.49
C LYS A 290 23.58 24.07 0.00
N LEU A 291 22.59 23.35 -0.51
CA LEU A 291 22.77 21.97 -0.98
C LEU A 291 23.43 21.96 -2.38
N ASP A 292 24.48 21.15 -2.55
CA ASP A 292 25.15 20.98 -3.86
C ASP A 292 24.14 20.54 -4.94
N VAL A 293 23.22 19.62 -4.59
CA VAL A 293 22.20 19.11 -5.51
C VAL A 293 21.21 20.18 -5.94
N TYR A 294 20.94 21.20 -5.10
CA TYR A 294 20.12 22.34 -5.50
C TYR A 294 20.82 23.19 -6.56
N GLN A 295 22.12 23.41 -6.40
CA GLN A 295 22.93 24.25 -7.29
C GLN A 295 23.24 23.54 -8.63
N LYS A 296 23.63 22.27 -8.58
CA LYS A 296 24.24 21.56 -9.71
C LYS A 296 23.46 20.32 -10.17
N GLY A 297 22.59 19.77 -9.31
CA GLY A 297 21.84 18.55 -9.57
C GLY A 297 20.49 18.79 -10.24
N LYS A 298 19.80 17.69 -10.47
CA LYS A 298 18.42 17.68 -10.98
C LYS A 298 17.46 17.42 -9.85
N ILE A 299 16.37 18.20 -9.79
CA ILE A 299 15.36 18.12 -8.74
C ILE A 299 14.03 17.70 -9.34
N PHE A 300 13.39 16.69 -8.75
CA PHE A 300 12.11 16.16 -9.21
C PHE A 300 11.08 16.18 -8.08
N GLY A 301 9.91 16.77 -8.37
CA GLY A 301 8.73 16.72 -7.52
C GLY A 301 7.74 15.64 -7.97
N MET A 302 6.85 15.25 -7.07
CA MET A 302 5.81 14.22 -7.32
C MET A 302 4.48 14.84 -7.77
N ASN A 303 4.49 15.87 -8.61
CA ASN A 303 3.33 16.72 -8.87
C ASN A 303 2.91 16.82 -10.33
N LYS A 304 3.38 15.92 -11.20
CA LYS A 304 3.00 15.93 -12.62
C LYS A 304 1.51 15.68 -12.82
N ARG A 305 0.93 14.78 -12.03
CA ARG A 305 -0.50 14.48 -12.02
C ARG A 305 -1.13 15.02 -10.74
N ARG A 306 -1.17 16.37 -10.65
CA ARG A 306 -1.77 17.10 -9.53
C ARG A 306 -2.88 18.01 -9.99
N ARG A 307 -3.99 18.06 -9.21
CA ARG A 307 -5.12 18.96 -9.39
C ARG A 307 -5.55 19.52 -8.02
N GLY A 308 -5.30 20.80 -7.79
CA GLY A 308 -5.55 21.39 -6.47
C GLY A 308 -4.75 20.69 -5.38
N MET A 309 -5.45 20.12 -4.39
CA MET A 309 -4.86 19.33 -3.30
C MET A 309 -4.69 17.86 -3.68
N ALA A 310 -5.40 17.39 -4.70
CA ALA A 310 -5.37 16.00 -5.15
C ALA A 310 -4.10 15.71 -5.95
N ASN A 311 -3.50 14.54 -5.72
CA ASN A 311 -2.29 14.10 -6.39
C ASN A 311 -2.34 12.59 -6.64
N ASP A 312 -2.31 12.19 -7.90
CA ASP A 312 -2.52 10.82 -8.35
C ASP A 312 -1.45 9.82 -7.89
N ILE A 313 -0.25 10.29 -7.54
CA ILE A 313 0.77 9.39 -6.99
C ILE A 313 0.33 8.76 -5.66
N PHE A 314 -0.53 9.45 -4.90
CA PHE A 314 -1.10 8.94 -3.65
C PHE A 314 -2.41 8.16 -3.86
N GLU A 315 -2.93 8.12 -5.08
CA GLU A 315 -4.14 7.38 -5.49
C GLU A 315 -3.74 6.19 -6.38
N SER A 316 -3.61 6.37 -7.70
CA SER A 316 -3.20 5.26 -8.58
C SER A 316 -1.75 4.80 -8.31
N GLY A 317 -0.84 5.72 -7.96
CA GLY A 317 0.55 5.38 -7.62
C GLY A 317 0.69 4.55 -6.35
N ALA A 318 -0.33 4.50 -5.49
CA ALA A 318 -0.36 3.61 -4.32
C ALA A 318 -0.40 2.13 -4.74
N VAL A 319 -1.00 1.82 -5.88
CA VAL A 319 -1.18 0.47 -6.43
C VAL A 319 -0.19 0.17 -7.55
N ARG A 320 0.05 1.15 -8.43
CA ARG A 320 0.87 1.01 -9.64
C ARG A 320 2.36 1.17 -9.35
N ALA A 321 2.88 0.22 -8.55
CA ALA A 321 4.30 0.17 -8.21
C ALA A 321 5.22 0.14 -9.45
N ASP A 322 4.77 -0.50 -10.53
CA ASP A 322 5.46 -0.55 -11.82
C ASP A 322 5.68 0.84 -12.44
N LEU A 323 4.66 1.69 -12.41
CA LEU A 323 4.73 3.03 -12.99
C LEU A 323 5.58 3.98 -12.13
N VAL A 324 5.51 3.85 -10.81
CA VAL A 324 6.36 4.64 -9.89
C VAL A 324 7.83 4.26 -10.05
N LEU A 325 8.14 2.96 -10.11
CA LEU A 325 9.52 2.50 -10.38
C LEU A 325 10.01 2.97 -11.75
N ARG A 326 9.15 2.93 -12.77
CA ARG A 326 9.45 3.41 -14.12
C ARG A 326 9.87 4.88 -14.11
N ASP A 327 9.20 5.73 -13.33
CA ASP A 327 9.56 7.14 -13.19
C ASP A 327 10.95 7.30 -12.59
N TYR A 328 11.27 6.60 -11.50
CA TYR A 328 12.60 6.64 -10.90
C TYR A 328 13.69 6.13 -11.86
N VAL A 329 13.44 5.01 -12.55
CA VAL A 329 14.42 4.50 -13.54
C VAL A 329 14.59 5.46 -14.70
N LYS A 330 13.52 6.09 -15.18
CA LYS A 330 13.62 7.12 -16.23
C LYS A 330 14.42 8.35 -15.78
N ILE A 331 14.35 8.71 -14.51
CA ILE A 331 15.10 9.82 -13.92
C ILE A 331 16.59 9.46 -13.81
N PHE A 332 16.89 8.29 -13.27
CA PHE A 332 18.27 7.89 -12.95
C PHE A 332 19.03 7.28 -14.12
N HIS A 333 18.32 6.61 -15.03
CA HIS A 333 18.85 5.83 -16.14
C HIS A 333 18.02 6.07 -17.41
N PRO A 334 17.99 7.30 -17.95
CA PRO A 334 17.14 7.64 -19.10
C PRO A 334 17.41 6.77 -20.34
N GLU A 335 18.62 6.21 -20.45
CA GLU A 335 19.02 5.30 -21.53
C GLU A 335 18.31 3.94 -21.49
N ILE A 336 17.86 3.48 -20.31
CA ILE A 336 17.11 2.22 -20.15
C ILE A 336 15.69 2.35 -20.72
N LEU A 337 15.12 3.54 -20.59
CA LEU A 337 13.73 3.85 -20.98
C LEU A 337 13.68 5.06 -21.93
N PRO A 338 14.36 5.04 -23.11
CA PRO A 338 14.60 6.24 -23.94
C PRO A 338 13.31 6.88 -24.45
N LYS A 339 12.27 6.07 -24.72
CA LYS A 339 10.98 6.54 -25.26
C LYS A 339 9.93 6.87 -24.20
N ASP A 340 10.20 6.53 -22.94
CA ASP A 340 9.24 6.71 -21.87
C ASP A 340 9.18 8.16 -21.39
N THR A 341 8.00 8.57 -20.97
CA THR A 341 7.76 9.84 -20.27
C THR A 341 7.41 9.56 -18.83
N LEU A 342 7.77 10.50 -17.94
CA LEU A 342 7.39 10.40 -16.54
C LEU A 342 5.86 10.39 -16.39
N VAL A 343 5.36 9.60 -15.45
CA VAL A 343 3.93 9.49 -15.15
C VAL A 343 3.53 10.44 -14.02
N TYR A 344 4.17 10.31 -12.86
CA TYR A 344 3.83 11.03 -11.63
C TYR A 344 4.80 12.16 -11.30
N MET A 345 6.04 12.03 -11.75
CA MET A 345 7.12 12.96 -11.39
C MET A 345 7.39 13.96 -12.50
N GLN A 346 7.91 15.13 -12.12
CA GLN A 346 8.41 16.12 -13.07
C GLN A 346 9.66 16.83 -12.54
N GLU A 347 10.55 17.24 -13.45
CA GLU A 347 11.71 18.05 -13.12
C GLU A 347 11.28 19.48 -12.78
N LEU A 348 11.81 20.04 -11.68
CA LEU A 348 11.64 21.43 -11.30
C LEU A 348 12.48 22.32 -12.22
N LYS A 349 11.86 23.29 -12.85
CA LYS A 349 12.50 24.24 -13.75
C LYS A 349 13.18 25.40 -13.01
#